data_ecbcdb0603b9061dcd6685e304b9a944
#
_entry.id   ecbcdb0603b9061dcd6685e304b9a944
#
_cell.length_a   1.000
_cell.length_b   1.000
_cell.length_c   1.000
_cell.angle_alpha   90.00
_cell.angle_beta   90.00
_cell.angle_gamma   90.00
#
_symmetry.space_group_name_H-M   'P 1'
#
loop_
_entity.id
_entity.type
_entity.pdbx_description
1 polymer ?
#
loop_
_entity_poly.entity_id
_entity_poly.type
_entity_poly.pdbx_seq_one_letter_code
_entity_poly.pdbx_strand_id
1 'polypeptide(L)'
;MRSDRTTRRAALALAAGFSLVAALPALAQEGPKKIRIGVIGAGNIGGTIGTLWVKDGHEVMFASRHPETLAPLIAELGPKAKAGTPDEAIKFGDAVFVAVPYKAYPDLSKDLASALAGKVVLDAGNATQKRDGALYDEVQANGIGPTSAKYLPGAKLVRAFNAANYKVFAKAGADGGKDRPGGRMAIPIAGDDPAALKVAEGLVRDAGFDPVVVGSLKDADKFAMGSPGFGHEATAPELREKLGLGK
;
A
#
# COMPACT_ATOMS: atom_id res chain seq x y z
N MET A 1 -19.02 -0.16 99.70
CA MET A 1 -20.29 -0.75 99.23
C MET A 1 -20.82 0.08 98.07
N ARG A 2 -21.19 -0.61 96.95
CA ARG A 2 -21.78 -0.13 95.67
C ARG A 2 -20.82 0.74 94.79
N SER A 3 -20.18 0.13 93.81
CA SER A 3 -20.55 -0.23 92.42
C SER A 3 -21.39 0.83 91.72
N ASP A 4 -20.73 1.46 90.75
CA ASP A 4 -21.47 1.93 89.57
C ASP A 4 -20.58 1.85 88.34
N ARG A 5 -21.02 1.05 87.36
CA ARG A 5 -20.38 0.84 86.07
C ARG A 5 -21.02 1.78 85.05
N THR A 6 -20.29 2.67 84.55
CA THR A 6 -20.71 3.47 83.36
C THR A 6 -20.05 2.94 82.10
N THR A 7 -20.85 2.29 81.30
CA THR A 7 -20.55 1.79 79.98
C THR A 7 -20.39 2.94 79.00
N ARG A 8 -19.19 3.09 78.48
CA ARG A 8 -18.94 3.99 77.34
C ARG A 8 -19.21 3.22 76.03
N ARG A 9 -20.28 3.61 75.35
CA ARG A 9 -20.56 3.17 73.99
C ARG A 9 -19.65 3.97 73.02
N ALA A 10 -18.71 3.26 72.41
CA ALA A 10 -17.93 3.80 71.30
C ALA A 10 -18.78 3.67 70.03
N ALA A 11 -19.10 4.80 69.42
CA ALA A 11 -19.71 4.89 68.10
C ALA A 11 -18.60 4.78 67.04
N LEU A 12 -18.59 3.68 66.31
CA LEU A 12 -17.78 3.57 65.06
C LEU A 12 -18.51 4.35 63.95
N ALA A 13 -17.91 5.43 63.50
CA ALA A 13 -18.32 6.09 62.25
C ALA A 13 -17.61 5.43 61.08
N LEU A 14 -18.35 4.67 60.27
CA LEU A 14 -17.88 4.17 58.95
C LEU A 14 -17.88 5.35 57.98
N ALA A 15 -16.69 5.86 57.61
CA ALA A 15 -16.51 6.75 56.47
C ALA A 15 -16.46 5.90 55.18
N ALA A 16 -17.56 5.89 54.43
CA ALA A 16 -17.57 5.32 53.07
C ALA A 16 -16.90 6.30 52.12
N GLY A 17 -15.64 6.01 51.80
CA GLY A 17 -14.90 6.72 50.76
C GLY A 17 -15.43 6.32 49.37
N PHE A 18 -16.19 7.20 48.73
CA PHE A 18 -16.54 7.10 47.30
C PHE A 18 -15.29 7.49 46.48
N SER A 19 -14.55 6.49 46.01
CA SER A 19 -13.51 6.72 45.01
C SER A 19 -14.19 7.03 43.65
N LEU A 20 -14.21 8.28 43.27
CA LEU A 20 -14.63 8.72 41.93
C LEU A 20 -13.52 8.33 40.94
N VAL A 21 -13.64 7.16 40.32
CA VAL A 21 -12.79 6.79 39.20
C VAL A 21 -13.23 7.63 37.99
N ALA A 22 -12.51 8.73 37.75
CA ALA A 22 -12.66 9.49 36.52
C ALA A 22 -12.24 8.59 35.35
N ALA A 23 -13.22 8.09 34.59
CA ALA A 23 -12.96 7.41 33.32
C ALA A 23 -12.36 8.44 32.37
N LEU A 24 -11.04 8.36 32.14
CA LEU A 24 -10.38 9.05 31.07
C LEU A 24 -11.02 8.56 29.75
N PRO A 25 -11.45 9.51 28.87
CA PRO A 25 -11.91 9.09 27.55
C PRO A 25 -10.77 8.32 26.89
N ALA A 26 -11.03 7.07 26.52
CA ALA A 26 -10.11 6.32 25.67
C ALA A 26 -9.90 7.15 24.42
N LEU A 27 -8.67 7.65 24.23
CA LEU A 27 -8.24 8.21 22.95
C LEU A 27 -8.40 7.08 21.94
N ALA A 28 -9.48 7.14 21.16
CA ALA A 28 -9.65 6.29 20.02
C ALA A 28 -8.41 6.54 19.16
N GLN A 29 -7.52 5.56 19.05
CA GLN A 29 -6.44 5.60 18.08
C GLN A 29 -7.12 5.70 16.72
N GLU A 30 -7.07 6.90 16.13
CA GLU A 30 -7.47 7.06 14.73
C GLU A 30 -6.66 6.03 13.94
N GLY A 31 -7.35 5.14 13.26
CA GLY A 31 -6.73 4.19 12.33
C GLY A 31 -5.88 4.96 11.30
N PRO A 32 -4.98 4.28 10.58
CA PRO A 32 -4.11 4.93 9.61
C PRO A 32 -4.95 5.80 8.67
N LYS A 33 -4.53 7.06 8.52
CA LYS A 33 -5.25 8.08 7.73
C LYS A 33 -5.42 7.60 6.30
N LYS A 34 -6.66 7.47 5.85
CA LYS A 34 -6.95 7.13 4.46
C LYS A 34 -6.65 8.33 3.56
N ILE A 35 -6.00 8.05 2.43
CA ILE A 35 -5.56 9.06 1.46
C ILE A 35 -6.27 8.86 0.12
N ARG A 36 -6.17 9.85 -0.75
CA ARG A 36 -6.64 9.75 -2.13
C ARG A 36 -5.54 9.10 -2.99
N ILE A 37 -5.93 8.15 -3.85
CA ILE A 37 -4.99 7.41 -4.69
C ILE A 37 -5.42 7.56 -6.15
N GLY A 38 -4.51 8.03 -7.00
CA GLY A 38 -4.67 8.02 -8.44
C GLY A 38 -4.11 6.71 -9.01
N VAL A 39 -4.89 5.95 -9.76
CA VAL A 39 -4.44 4.70 -10.41
C VAL A 39 -4.34 4.92 -11.91
N ILE A 40 -3.12 5.00 -12.45
CA ILE A 40 -2.87 5.10 -13.89
C ILE A 40 -2.81 3.68 -14.47
N GLY A 41 -3.84 3.33 -15.23
CA GLY A 41 -4.00 1.98 -15.79
C GLY A 41 -4.90 1.09 -14.94
N ALA A 42 -6.21 1.20 -15.15
CA ALA A 42 -7.25 0.40 -14.49
C ALA A 42 -7.42 -1.01 -15.09
N GLY A 43 -6.33 -1.61 -15.57
CA GLY A 43 -6.31 -2.99 -16.05
C GLY A 43 -6.24 -4.02 -14.91
N ASN A 44 -5.75 -5.22 -15.21
CA ASN A 44 -5.73 -6.33 -14.25
C ASN A 44 -5.05 -5.98 -12.92
N ILE A 45 -3.84 -5.43 -12.95
CA ILE A 45 -3.11 -5.07 -11.71
C ILE A 45 -3.72 -3.83 -11.05
N GLY A 46 -3.86 -2.73 -11.80
CA GLY A 46 -4.37 -1.46 -11.24
C GLY A 46 -5.81 -1.56 -10.75
N GLY A 47 -6.67 -2.26 -11.49
CA GLY A 47 -8.05 -2.55 -11.07
C GLY A 47 -8.10 -3.38 -9.79
N THR A 48 -7.29 -4.45 -9.71
CA THR A 48 -7.26 -5.32 -8.52
C THR A 48 -6.76 -4.59 -7.27
N ILE A 49 -5.60 -3.96 -7.35
CA ILE A 49 -5.00 -3.28 -6.19
C ILE A 49 -5.84 -2.06 -5.78
N GLY A 50 -6.31 -1.28 -6.77
CA GLY A 50 -7.22 -0.16 -6.51
C GLY A 50 -8.52 -0.59 -5.83
N THR A 51 -9.09 -1.73 -6.22
CA THR A 51 -10.26 -2.34 -5.56
C THR A 51 -9.99 -2.67 -4.08
N LEU A 52 -8.82 -3.24 -3.78
CA LEU A 52 -8.42 -3.54 -2.39
C LEU A 52 -8.34 -2.25 -1.56
N TRP A 53 -7.77 -1.19 -2.10
CA TRP A 53 -7.71 0.12 -1.43
C TRP A 53 -9.09 0.76 -1.23
N VAL A 54 -9.99 0.66 -2.21
CA VAL A 54 -11.39 1.13 -2.04
C VAL A 54 -12.07 0.38 -0.89
N LYS A 55 -11.93 -0.94 -0.84
CA LYS A 55 -12.49 -1.79 0.22
C LYS A 55 -11.91 -1.46 1.60
N ASP A 56 -10.63 -1.09 1.67
CA ASP A 56 -9.99 -0.65 2.90
C ASP A 56 -10.33 0.81 3.29
N GLY A 57 -11.04 1.53 2.42
CA GLY A 57 -11.62 2.84 2.72
C GLY A 57 -10.94 4.04 2.09
N HIS A 58 -9.95 3.86 1.23
CA HIS A 58 -9.36 4.94 0.44
C HIS A 58 -10.32 5.46 -0.62
N GLU A 59 -10.19 6.74 -1.00
CA GLU A 59 -10.77 7.25 -2.22
C GLU A 59 -9.81 6.96 -3.39
N VAL A 60 -10.30 6.30 -4.44
CA VAL A 60 -9.46 5.89 -5.57
C VAL A 60 -10.03 6.45 -6.87
N MET A 61 -9.20 7.14 -7.65
CA MET A 61 -9.54 7.51 -9.02
C MET A 61 -8.81 6.58 -9.99
N PHE A 62 -9.58 5.74 -10.67
CA PHE A 62 -9.10 4.85 -11.72
C PHE A 62 -9.01 5.60 -13.04
N ALA A 63 -7.83 5.61 -13.64
CA ALA A 63 -7.61 6.32 -14.88
C ALA A 63 -7.46 5.40 -16.08
N SER A 64 -8.07 5.83 -17.16
CA SER A 64 -7.97 5.25 -18.50
C SER A 64 -7.89 6.35 -19.54
N ARG A 65 -7.37 6.04 -20.74
CA ARG A 65 -7.52 6.91 -21.93
C ARG A 65 -8.98 7.01 -22.38
N HIS A 66 -9.81 6.06 -21.91
CA HIS A 66 -11.25 5.96 -22.15
C HIS A 66 -11.96 5.77 -20.80
N PRO A 67 -12.11 6.82 -19.97
CA PRO A 67 -12.68 6.73 -18.62
C PRO A 67 -14.10 6.19 -18.58
N GLU A 68 -14.87 6.42 -19.63
CA GLU A 68 -16.25 5.92 -19.80
C GLU A 68 -16.34 4.40 -19.74
N THR A 69 -15.29 3.70 -20.14
CA THR A 69 -15.23 2.22 -20.10
C THR A 69 -15.12 1.66 -18.69
N LEU A 70 -14.83 2.51 -17.71
CA LEU A 70 -14.67 2.14 -16.30
C LEU A 70 -15.98 2.19 -15.51
N ALA A 71 -17.09 2.65 -16.13
CA ALA A 71 -18.38 2.78 -15.46
C ALA A 71 -18.84 1.51 -14.70
N PRO A 72 -18.70 0.28 -15.22
CA PRO A 72 -19.06 -0.93 -14.48
C PRO A 72 -18.22 -1.12 -13.20
N LEU A 73 -16.91 -0.89 -13.26
CA LEU A 73 -16.01 -0.98 -12.11
C LEU A 73 -16.39 0.04 -11.04
N ILE A 74 -16.66 1.29 -11.44
CA ILE A 74 -17.03 2.35 -10.51
C ILE A 74 -18.37 2.06 -9.84
N ALA A 75 -19.35 1.57 -10.60
CA ALA A 75 -20.67 1.19 -10.06
C ALA A 75 -20.57 0.05 -9.03
N GLU A 76 -19.70 -0.93 -9.27
CA GLU A 76 -19.45 -2.04 -8.34
C GLU A 76 -18.79 -1.56 -7.03
N LEU A 77 -17.82 -0.64 -7.13
CA LEU A 77 -17.01 -0.20 -5.99
C LEU A 77 -17.67 0.91 -5.16
N GLY A 78 -18.67 1.60 -5.71
CA GLY A 78 -19.44 2.63 -5.01
C GLY A 78 -18.72 3.97 -4.85
N PRO A 79 -19.15 4.82 -3.89
CA PRO A 79 -18.85 6.27 -3.89
C PRO A 79 -17.37 6.65 -3.65
N LYS A 80 -16.57 5.73 -3.16
CA LYS A 80 -15.11 5.96 -2.98
C LYS A 80 -14.30 5.72 -4.25
N ALA A 81 -14.90 5.14 -5.29
CA ALA A 81 -14.27 4.94 -6.58
C ALA A 81 -14.73 6.02 -7.57
N LYS A 82 -13.80 6.52 -8.37
CA LYS A 82 -14.03 7.51 -9.43
C LYS A 82 -13.32 7.06 -10.70
N ALA A 83 -13.85 7.42 -11.86
CA ALA A 83 -13.16 7.30 -13.14
C ALA A 83 -12.62 8.67 -13.57
N GLY A 84 -11.51 8.66 -14.30
CA GLY A 84 -10.92 9.89 -14.83
C GLY A 84 -9.83 9.61 -15.86
N THR A 85 -9.29 10.68 -16.41
CA THR A 85 -8.08 10.66 -17.25
C THR A 85 -6.82 10.49 -16.38
N PRO A 86 -5.67 10.09 -16.93
CA PRO A 86 -4.43 10.01 -16.18
C PRO A 86 -4.03 11.33 -15.48
N ASP A 87 -4.23 12.47 -16.15
CA ASP A 87 -3.95 13.80 -15.57
C ASP A 87 -4.86 14.11 -14.37
N GLU A 88 -6.16 13.82 -14.49
CA GLU A 88 -7.10 13.97 -13.39
C GLU A 88 -6.75 13.08 -12.19
N ALA A 89 -6.34 11.83 -12.43
CA ALA A 89 -5.93 10.91 -11.37
C ALA A 89 -4.66 11.38 -10.64
N ILE A 90 -3.68 11.93 -11.38
CA ILE A 90 -2.48 12.51 -10.76
C ILE A 90 -2.83 13.72 -9.89
N LYS A 91 -3.68 14.60 -10.37
CA LYS A 91 -4.13 15.79 -9.60
C LYS A 91 -4.95 15.40 -8.37
N PHE A 92 -5.79 14.38 -8.50
CA PHE A 92 -6.63 13.88 -7.42
C PHE A 92 -5.81 13.20 -6.31
N GLY A 93 -4.82 12.38 -6.67
CA GLY A 93 -4.11 11.50 -5.74
C GLY A 93 -3.09 12.23 -4.85
N ASP A 94 -3.10 11.92 -3.56
CA ASP A 94 -2.00 12.21 -2.64
C ASP A 94 -0.80 11.28 -2.94
N ALA A 95 -1.09 10.05 -3.43
CA ALA A 95 -0.14 9.13 -4.04
C ALA A 95 -0.68 8.63 -5.38
N VAL A 96 0.22 8.17 -6.26
CA VAL A 96 -0.14 7.66 -7.59
C VAL A 96 0.35 6.21 -7.73
N PHE A 97 -0.46 5.36 -8.33
CA PHE A 97 -0.10 3.99 -8.70
C PHE A 97 -0.06 3.83 -10.21
N VAL A 98 1.11 3.51 -10.75
CA VAL A 98 1.33 3.27 -12.18
C VAL A 98 1.29 1.76 -12.45
N ALA A 99 0.27 1.32 -13.18
CA ALA A 99 0.00 -0.09 -13.49
C ALA A 99 -0.32 -0.29 -14.97
N VAL A 100 0.52 0.25 -15.84
CA VAL A 100 0.40 0.15 -17.30
C VAL A 100 1.46 -0.78 -17.89
N PRO A 101 1.25 -1.28 -19.12
CA PRO A 101 2.30 -1.98 -19.86
C PRO A 101 3.56 -1.13 -20.01
N TYR A 102 4.75 -1.73 -19.88
CA TYR A 102 6.01 -0.99 -19.86
C TYR A 102 6.25 -0.18 -21.13
N LYS A 103 5.76 -0.64 -22.28
CA LYS A 103 5.81 0.12 -23.55
C LYS A 103 5.14 1.49 -23.52
N ALA A 104 4.31 1.77 -22.50
CA ALA A 104 3.68 3.08 -22.35
C ALA A 104 4.53 4.10 -21.57
N TYR A 105 5.69 3.70 -21.01
CA TYR A 105 6.52 4.58 -20.19
C TYR A 105 7.11 5.78 -20.95
N PRO A 106 7.53 5.67 -22.21
CA PRO A 106 7.95 6.85 -22.98
C PRO A 106 6.84 7.90 -23.12
N ASP A 107 5.59 7.47 -23.38
CA ASP A 107 4.45 8.37 -23.45
C ASP A 107 4.12 8.98 -22.08
N LEU A 108 4.14 8.19 -21.00
CA LEU A 108 3.99 8.71 -19.64
C LEU A 108 5.04 9.76 -19.32
N SER A 109 6.30 9.52 -19.71
CA SER A 109 7.39 10.46 -19.48
C SER A 109 7.14 11.77 -20.22
N LYS A 110 6.73 11.69 -21.49
CA LYS A 110 6.46 12.86 -22.31
C LYS A 110 5.27 13.68 -21.80
N ASP A 111 4.18 12.99 -21.46
CA ASP A 111 2.89 13.64 -21.24
C ASP A 111 2.61 14.00 -19.79
N LEU A 112 3.15 13.20 -18.82
CA LEU A 112 2.74 13.26 -17.42
C LEU A 112 3.91 13.45 -16.43
N ALA A 113 5.17 13.42 -16.87
CA ALA A 113 6.32 13.50 -15.95
C ALA A 113 6.30 14.75 -15.06
N SER A 114 5.96 15.91 -15.62
CA SER A 114 5.88 17.16 -14.86
C SER A 114 4.80 17.13 -13.77
N ALA A 115 3.68 16.46 -14.02
CA ALA A 115 2.58 16.31 -13.05
C ALA A 115 2.91 15.28 -11.95
N LEU A 116 3.78 14.30 -12.26
CA LEU A 116 4.24 13.27 -11.31
C LEU A 116 5.42 13.76 -10.45
N ALA A 117 6.11 14.82 -10.84
CA ALA A 117 7.25 15.34 -10.10
C ALA A 117 6.89 15.69 -8.65
N GLY A 118 7.69 15.20 -7.70
CA GLY A 118 7.49 15.36 -6.27
C GLY A 118 6.43 14.46 -5.64
N LYS A 119 5.60 13.78 -6.43
CA LYS A 119 4.60 12.84 -5.92
C LYS A 119 5.21 11.49 -5.55
N VAL A 120 4.63 10.85 -4.54
CA VAL A 120 4.90 9.43 -4.26
C VAL A 120 4.24 8.60 -5.36
N VAL A 121 5.05 7.82 -6.07
CA VAL A 121 4.60 6.98 -7.17
C VAL A 121 4.95 5.52 -6.89
N LEU A 122 3.94 4.66 -6.71
CA LEU A 122 4.12 3.22 -6.72
C LEU A 122 4.09 2.74 -8.17
N ASP A 123 5.04 1.87 -8.54
CA ASP A 123 5.19 1.40 -9.91
C ASP A 123 5.20 -0.13 -9.99
N ALA A 124 4.22 -0.69 -10.70
CA ALA A 124 4.05 -2.13 -10.93
C ALA A 124 4.45 -2.59 -12.34
N GLY A 125 5.06 -1.75 -13.14
CA GLY A 125 5.43 -2.07 -14.52
C GLY A 125 6.48 -3.19 -14.59
N ASN A 126 6.32 -4.14 -15.50
CA ASN A 126 7.31 -5.13 -15.86
C ASN A 126 7.55 -5.07 -17.37
N ALA A 127 8.80 -5.10 -17.78
CA ALA A 127 9.17 -5.21 -19.19
C ALA A 127 9.25 -6.68 -19.62
N THR A 128 8.78 -6.97 -20.83
CA THR A 128 8.90 -8.30 -21.45
C THR A 128 9.38 -8.17 -22.89
N GLN A 129 10.27 -9.05 -23.33
CA GLN A 129 10.85 -9.00 -24.68
C GLN A 129 9.77 -8.93 -25.78
N LYS A 130 8.77 -9.80 -25.70
CA LYS A 130 7.70 -9.91 -26.72
C LYS A 130 6.87 -8.63 -26.87
N ARG A 131 6.60 -7.92 -25.75
CA ARG A 131 5.71 -6.75 -25.74
C ARG A 131 6.45 -5.44 -25.88
N ASP A 132 7.65 -5.34 -25.30
CA ASP A 132 8.31 -4.08 -25.03
C ASP A 132 9.60 -3.87 -25.86
N GLY A 133 10.14 -4.94 -26.51
CA GLY A 133 11.27 -4.86 -27.46
C GLY A 133 12.47 -4.12 -26.89
N ALA A 134 12.88 -3.02 -27.54
CA ALA A 134 14.04 -2.22 -27.12
C ALA A 134 13.96 -1.68 -25.68
N LEU A 135 12.76 -1.45 -25.14
CA LEU A 135 12.59 -1.07 -23.74
C LEU A 135 12.93 -2.21 -22.79
N TYR A 136 12.65 -3.45 -23.21
CA TYR A 136 13.10 -4.62 -22.43
C TYR A 136 14.62 -4.71 -22.42
N ASP A 137 15.27 -4.50 -23.57
CA ASP A 137 16.74 -4.53 -23.65
C ASP A 137 17.37 -3.42 -22.80
N GLU A 138 16.75 -2.25 -22.76
CA GLU A 138 17.15 -1.14 -21.88
C GLU A 138 17.04 -1.52 -20.39
N VAL A 139 15.93 -2.17 -19.99
CA VAL A 139 15.74 -2.66 -18.63
C VAL A 139 16.78 -3.71 -18.26
N GLN A 140 17.11 -4.65 -19.17
CA GLN A 140 18.15 -5.66 -18.93
C GLN A 140 19.53 -5.02 -18.75
N ALA A 141 19.82 -3.94 -19.46
CA ALA A 141 21.10 -3.23 -19.37
C ALA A 141 21.24 -2.36 -18.11
N ASN A 142 20.17 -1.74 -17.64
CA ASN A 142 20.22 -0.69 -16.63
C ASN A 142 19.51 -1.03 -15.32
N GLY A 143 18.74 -2.13 -15.27
CA GLY A 143 17.85 -2.50 -14.18
C GLY A 143 16.47 -1.87 -14.27
N ILE A 144 15.45 -2.57 -13.75
CA ILE A 144 14.04 -2.14 -13.85
C ILE A 144 13.77 -0.86 -13.03
N GLY A 145 14.33 -0.73 -11.85
CA GLY A 145 14.12 0.44 -10.99
C GLY A 145 14.73 1.71 -11.56
N PRO A 146 16.03 1.74 -11.90
CA PRO A 146 16.66 2.89 -12.57
C PRO A 146 16.00 3.26 -13.89
N THR A 147 15.59 2.28 -14.72
CA THR A 147 14.89 2.54 -15.98
C THR A 147 13.52 3.15 -15.75
N SER A 148 12.74 2.67 -14.77
CA SER A 148 11.48 3.31 -14.39
C SER A 148 11.68 4.75 -13.91
N ALA A 149 12.70 5.01 -13.10
CA ALA A 149 13.02 6.37 -12.63
C ALA A 149 13.41 7.31 -13.79
N LYS A 150 14.10 6.82 -14.82
CA LYS A 150 14.40 7.58 -16.04
C LYS A 150 13.12 8.06 -16.73
N TYR A 151 12.10 7.20 -16.82
CA TYR A 151 10.83 7.53 -17.49
C TYR A 151 9.83 8.26 -16.58
N LEU A 152 10.06 8.31 -15.27
CA LEU A 152 9.23 9.04 -14.30
C LEU A 152 10.08 10.06 -13.53
N PRO A 153 10.75 11.00 -14.24
CA PRO A 153 11.71 11.90 -13.63
C PRO A 153 11.06 12.79 -12.58
N GLY A 154 11.77 12.98 -11.46
CA GLY A 154 11.31 13.81 -10.35
C GLY A 154 10.23 13.17 -9.46
N ALA A 155 9.68 12.03 -9.82
CA ALA A 155 8.78 11.27 -8.94
C ALA A 155 9.57 10.64 -7.78
N LYS A 156 8.95 10.57 -6.60
CA LYS A 156 9.44 9.78 -5.46
C LYS A 156 9.00 8.33 -5.67
N LEU A 157 9.77 7.62 -6.49
CA LEU A 157 9.40 6.32 -7.03
C LEU A 157 9.62 5.18 -6.03
N VAL A 158 8.64 4.30 -5.92
CA VAL A 158 8.74 3.03 -5.20
C VAL A 158 8.24 1.91 -6.12
N ARG A 159 9.09 0.94 -6.40
CA ARG A 159 8.69 -0.30 -7.09
C ARG A 159 7.85 -1.14 -6.14
N ALA A 160 6.65 -1.54 -6.57
CA ALA A 160 5.72 -2.34 -5.76
C ALA A 160 4.67 -3.04 -6.64
N PHE A 161 4.11 -4.16 -6.17
CA PHE A 161 3.03 -4.91 -6.84
C PHE A 161 3.35 -5.43 -8.25
N ASN A 162 4.63 -5.57 -8.58
CA ASN A 162 5.08 -6.13 -9.86
C ASN A 162 5.42 -7.63 -9.78
N ALA A 163 5.55 -8.20 -8.57
CA ALA A 163 6.16 -9.50 -8.35
C ALA A 163 5.19 -10.69 -8.38
N ALA A 164 3.90 -10.48 -8.63
CA ALA A 164 2.91 -11.57 -8.74
C ALA A 164 1.80 -11.27 -9.74
N ASN A 165 1.01 -12.30 -10.05
CA ASN A 165 -0.15 -12.17 -10.93
C ASN A 165 -1.33 -11.51 -10.20
N TYR A 166 -2.15 -10.73 -10.92
CA TYR A 166 -3.32 -10.06 -10.35
C TYR A 166 -4.33 -11.00 -9.67
N LYS A 167 -4.49 -12.24 -10.15
CA LYS A 167 -5.35 -13.26 -9.52
C LYS A 167 -4.84 -13.67 -8.14
N VAL A 168 -3.51 -13.72 -7.99
CA VAL A 168 -2.86 -13.96 -6.69
C VAL A 168 -3.14 -12.79 -5.76
N PHE A 169 -2.96 -11.55 -6.23
CA PHE A 169 -3.28 -10.36 -5.43
C PHE A 169 -4.76 -10.33 -5.03
N ALA A 170 -5.67 -10.59 -5.94
CA ALA A 170 -7.11 -10.61 -5.64
C ALA A 170 -7.46 -11.62 -4.54
N LYS A 171 -6.88 -12.83 -4.59
CA LYS A 171 -7.09 -13.89 -3.60
C LYS A 171 -6.40 -13.58 -2.28
N ALA A 172 -5.11 -13.22 -2.31
CA ALA A 172 -4.30 -13.04 -1.11
C ALA A 172 -4.62 -11.75 -0.35
N GLY A 173 -5.09 -10.71 -1.03
CA GLY A 173 -5.52 -9.43 -0.43
C GLY A 173 -6.98 -9.40 -0.01
N ALA A 174 -7.78 -10.44 -0.35
CA ALA A 174 -9.16 -10.54 0.10
C ALA A 174 -9.23 -10.47 1.63
N ASP A 175 -10.27 -9.85 2.16
CA ASP A 175 -10.52 -9.68 3.60
C ASP A 175 -9.33 -9.09 4.39
N GLY A 176 -8.52 -8.26 3.70
CA GLY A 176 -7.32 -7.64 4.27
C GLY A 176 -6.19 -8.63 4.52
N GLY A 177 -6.19 -9.77 3.82
CA GLY A 177 -5.18 -10.83 3.94
C GLY A 177 -5.22 -11.59 5.27
N LYS A 178 -6.29 -11.45 6.06
CA LYS A 178 -6.39 -12.00 7.43
C LYS A 178 -6.52 -13.51 7.47
N ASP A 179 -7.23 -14.08 6.49
CA ASP A 179 -7.59 -15.51 6.48
C ASP A 179 -6.56 -16.39 5.76
N ARG A 180 -5.41 -15.81 5.38
CA ARG A 180 -4.36 -16.57 4.69
C ARG A 180 -3.57 -17.44 5.69
N PRO A 181 -3.52 -18.77 5.50
CA PRO A 181 -2.67 -19.65 6.31
C PRO A 181 -1.20 -19.22 6.27
N GLY A 182 -0.56 -19.17 7.42
CA GLY A 182 0.85 -18.76 7.54
C GLY A 182 1.07 -17.24 7.61
N GLY A 183 0.03 -16.42 7.49
CA GLY A 183 0.10 -14.97 7.55
C GLY A 183 -0.06 -14.28 6.18
N ARG A 184 -0.03 -12.96 6.17
CA ARG A 184 -0.19 -12.16 4.96
C ARG A 184 0.91 -12.47 3.93
N MET A 185 0.54 -12.40 2.66
CA MET A 185 1.51 -12.47 1.58
C MET A 185 2.40 -11.23 1.61
N ALA A 186 3.70 -11.42 1.43
CA ALA A 186 4.67 -10.34 1.34
C ALA A 186 4.69 -9.69 -0.05
N ILE A 187 4.80 -8.36 -0.06
CA ILE A 187 5.08 -7.57 -1.26
C ILE A 187 6.47 -6.97 -1.13
N PRO A 188 7.43 -7.34 -1.99
CA PRO A 188 8.72 -6.68 -2.05
C PRO A 188 8.55 -5.26 -2.57
N ILE A 189 9.23 -4.31 -1.93
CA ILE A 189 9.26 -2.91 -2.35
C ILE A 189 10.69 -2.38 -2.36
N ALA A 190 10.98 -1.45 -3.27
CA ALA A 190 12.28 -0.80 -3.39
C ALA A 190 12.12 0.67 -3.79
N GLY A 191 12.90 1.57 -3.18
CA GLY A 191 12.83 2.99 -3.44
C GLY A 191 13.98 3.75 -2.77
N ASP A 192 14.24 4.97 -3.23
CA ASP A 192 15.37 5.78 -2.74
C ASP A 192 14.94 6.84 -1.72
N ASP A 193 13.65 7.22 -1.68
CA ASP A 193 13.10 8.21 -0.74
C ASP A 193 12.46 7.51 0.47
N PRO A 194 12.99 7.67 1.70
CA PRO A 194 12.45 7.00 2.88
C PRO A 194 11.00 7.38 3.21
N ALA A 195 10.58 8.62 2.90
CA ALA A 195 9.20 9.04 3.14
C ALA A 195 8.24 8.38 2.15
N ALA A 196 8.64 8.22 0.89
CA ALA A 196 7.87 7.50 -0.12
C ALA A 196 7.78 5.99 0.22
N LEU A 197 8.87 5.38 0.67
CA LEU A 197 8.86 3.99 1.16
C LEU A 197 7.84 3.82 2.29
N LYS A 198 7.80 4.74 3.26
CA LYS A 198 6.84 4.68 4.37
C LYS A 198 5.38 4.78 3.89
N VAL A 199 5.10 5.63 2.91
CA VAL A 199 3.77 5.71 2.28
C VAL A 199 3.43 4.40 1.56
N ALA A 200 4.37 3.87 0.78
CA ALA A 200 4.19 2.61 0.05
C ALA A 200 3.97 1.42 1.02
N GLU A 201 4.71 1.35 2.12
CA GLU A 201 4.48 0.35 3.17
C GLU A 201 3.04 0.42 3.73
N GLY A 202 2.53 1.63 3.99
CA GLY A 202 1.15 1.84 4.43
C GLY A 202 0.16 1.31 3.41
N LEU A 203 0.30 1.70 2.15
CA LEU A 203 -0.57 1.28 1.05
C LEU A 203 -0.50 -0.24 0.77
N VAL A 204 0.65 -0.87 0.97
CA VAL A 204 0.78 -2.33 0.89
C VAL A 204 -0.01 -3.01 2.00
N ARG A 205 0.10 -2.51 3.25
CA ARG A 205 -0.68 -3.05 4.39
C ARG A 205 -2.18 -2.86 4.21
N ASP A 206 -2.57 -1.70 3.72
CA ASP A 206 -3.98 -1.35 3.48
C ASP A 206 -4.59 -2.20 2.34
N ALA A 207 -3.79 -2.66 1.39
CA ALA A 207 -4.20 -3.63 0.39
C ALA A 207 -4.25 -5.09 0.89
N GLY A 208 -3.90 -5.35 2.16
CA GLY A 208 -3.96 -6.68 2.78
C GLY A 208 -2.68 -7.51 2.71
N PHE A 209 -1.53 -6.87 2.51
CA PHE A 209 -0.22 -7.52 2.36
C PHE A 209 0.78 -7.04 3.42
N ASP A 210 1.89 -7.75 3.54
CA ASP A 210 3.03 -7.31 4.36
C ASP A 210 4.14 -6.75 3.46
N PRO A 211 4.57 -5.49 3.65
CA PRO A 211 5.65 -4.92 2.86
C PRO A 211 7.01 -5.46 3.33
N VAL A 212 7.88 -5.76 2.36
CA VAL A 212 9.29 -6.09 2.60
C VAL A 212 10.15 -5.11 1.81
N VAL A 213 10.79 -4.19 2.52
CA VAL A 213 11.77 -3.28 1.92
C VAL A 213 13.00 -4.08 1.51
N VAL A 214 13.28 -4.11 0.20
CA VAL A 214 14.41 -4.86 -0.38
C VAL A 214 15.65 -3.98 -0.49
N GLY A 215 15.47 -2.67 -0.63
CA GLY A 215 16.54 -1.70 -0.73
C GLY A 215 16.17 -0.50 -1.60
N SER A 216 17.17 0.04 -2.29
CA SER A 216 17.05 1.14 -3.24
C SER A 216 16.41 0.70 -4.56
N LEU A 217 16.12 1.64 -5.45
CA LEU A 217 15.63 1.31 -6.80
C LEU A 217 16.57 0.37 -7.57
N LYS A 218 17.88 0.41 -7.32
CA LYS A 218 18.86 -0.53 -7.90
C LYS A 218 18.65 -1.98 -7.46
N ASP A 219 18.02 -2.17 -6.30
CA ASP A 219 17.72 -3.51 -5.76
C ASP A 219 16.42 -4.10 -6.30
N ALA A 220 15.65 -3.35 -7.09
CA ALA A 220 14.36 -3.78 -7.62
C ALA A 220 14.45 -5.00 -8.54
N ASP A 221 15.61 -5.26 -9.14
CA ASP A 221 15.84 -6.44 -9.97
C ASP A 221 15.77 -7.75 -9.16
N LYS A 222 15.96 -7.70 -7.85
CA LYS A 222 15.83 -8.88 -6.97
C LYS A 222 14.41 -9.46 -6.95
N PHE A 223 13.41 -8.68 -7.36
CA PHE A 223 12.01 -9.10 -7.48
C PHE A 223 11.36 -8.73 -8.83
N ALA A 224 12.16 -8.41 -9.83
CA ALA A 224 11.72 -8.27 -11.21
C ALA A 224 11.34 -9.62 -11.81
N MET A 225 10.61 -9.62 -12.93
CA MET A 225 10.20 -10.84 -13.62
C MET A 225 11.42 -11.74 -13.94
N GLY A 226 11.34 -13.01 -13.52
CA GLY A 226 12.42 -13.99 -13.69
C GLY A 226 13.46 -14.04 -12.57
N SER A 227 13.36 -13.13 -11.56
CA SER A 227 14.26 -13.13 -10.41
C SER A 227 13.78 -14.04 -9.26
N PRO A 228 14.64 -14.32 -8.26
CA PRO A 228 14.25 -15.13 -7.10
C PRO A 228 13.08 -14.58 -6.28
N GLY A 229 12.85 -13.28 -6.29
CA GLY A 229 11.74 -12.62 -5.58
C GLY A 229 10.42 -12.57 -6.34
N PHE A 230 10.38 -13.06 -7.58
CA PHE A 230 9.20 -12.99 -8.44
C PHE A 230 8.35 -14.27 -8.38
N GLY A 231 7.00 -14.11 -8.39
CA GLY A 231 6.07 -15.21 -8.57
C GLY A 231 5.79 -16.03 -7.30
N HIS A 232 6.15 -15.55 -6.13
CA HIS A 232 5.99 -16.27 -4.87
C HIS A 232 4.86 -15.68 -4.01
N GLU A 233 4.11 -16.57 -3.37
CA GLU A 233 3.12 -16.25 -2.35
C GLU A 233 3.72 -16.39 -0.93
N ALA A 234 4.97 -15.96 -0.75
CA ALA A 234 5.71 -16.07 0.51
C ALA A 234 5.22 -15.07 1.56
N THR A 235 5.37 -15.41 2.84
CA THR A 235 5.26 -14.48 3.97
C THR A 235 6.49 -13.57 4.06
N ALA A 236 6.43 -12.51 4.88
CA ALA A 236 7.56 -11.58 4.99
C ALA A 236 8.86 -12.24 5.48
N PRO A 237 8.87 -13.15 6.48
CA PRO A 237 10.07 -13.90 6.85
C PRO A 237 10.64 -14.76 5.72
N GLU A 238 9.77 -15.51 5.03
CA GLU A 238 10.16 -16.39 3.92
C GLU A 238 10.73 -15.59 2.74
N LEU A 239 10.14 -14.44 2.42
CA LEU A 239 10.65 -13.58 1.35
C LEU A 239 11.99 -12.94 1.73
N ARG A 240 12.17 -12.51 2.99
CA ARG A 240 13.46 -12.00 3.48
C ARG A 240 14.56 -13.05 3.35
N GLU A 241 14.30 -14.27 3.79
CA GLU A 241 15.23 -15.38 3.68
C GLU A 241 15.59 -15.65 2.22
N LYS A 242 14.59 -15.76 1.33
CA LYS A 242 14.76 -15.99 -0.10
C LYS A 242 15.63 -14.91 -0.77
N LEU A 243 15.51 -13.65 -0.34
CA LEU A 243 16.26 -12.52 -0.90
C LEU A 243 17.59 -12.24 -0.18
N GLY A 244 17.95 -13.03 0.83
CA GLY A 244 19.16 -12.82 1.63
C GLY A 244 19.14 -11.51 2.43
N LEU A 245 17.96 -11.02 2.76
CA LEU A 245 17.79 -9.85 3.61
C LEU A 245 17.84 -10.32 5.07
N GLY A 246 18.72 -9.74 5.87
CA GLY A 246 18.81 -10.06 7.30
C GLY A 246 17.44 -10.02 8.02
N LYS A 247 17.42 -10.66 9.23
CA LYS A 247 16.20 -10.69 10.07
C LYS A 247 15.73 -9.29 10.45
#